data_2d1f52557d41503d5dbf89fcd2b21bb5
#
_entry.id   2d1f52557d41503d5dbf89fcd2b21bb5
#
_cell.length_a   1.000
_cell.length_b   1.000
_cell.length_c   1.000
_cell.angle_alpha   90.00
_cell.angle_beta   90.00
_cell.angle_gamma   90.00
#
_symmetry.space_group_name_H-M   'P 1'
#
loop_
_entity.id
_entity.type
_entity.pdbx_description
1 polymer ?
#
loop_
_entity_poly.entity_id
_entity_poly.type
_entity_poly.pdbx_seq_one_letter_code
_entity_poly.pdbx_strand_id
1 'polypeptide(L)'
;LRIGVIQVPAFYRDFRAESEGSRDFTSTTRDVRRLISELEGKRIDGLVIDLRGNGGGSLTEATSLTGLFIDEGPVVQVKDALGKVEVEVDPDPGVVYSGPLAVLVDRNSASASEIFAGAIQDYGRGIIIGEPTFGKGTVQTLIDLNRYVAGDGEDLGRLRLTMAEFFRVSGGSTQLKGVEPDILLPTAEYLADHGERSLDNPLPWDSIRPARYTKVSLVDMQGLLEGSRERVARDPGFQMLIASERI
;
A
#
# COMPACT_ATOMS: atom_id res chain seq x y z
N LEU A 1 27.08 5.69 -1.25
CA LEU A 1 25.62 5.78 -1.23
C LEU A 1 25.13 5.15 0.07
N ARG A 2 24.29 5.88 0.83
CA ARG A 2 23.66 5.42 2.06
C ARG A 2 22.16 5.35 1.83
N ILE A 3 21.58 4.17 1.91
CA ILE A 3 20.14 3.96 1.74
C ILE A 3 19.55 3.66 3.11
N GLY A 4 18.55 4.45 3.51
CA GLY A 4 17.71 4.14 4.65
C GLY A 4 16.66 3.10 4.24
N VAL A 5 16.41 2.12 5.09
CA VAL A 5 15.37 1.12 4.87
C VAL A 5 14.46 1.10 6.10
N ILE A 6 13.17 1.28 5.87
CA ILE A 6 12.14 1.16 6.91
C ILE A 6 11.23 0.01 6.51
N GLN A 7 11.24 -1.06 7.28
CA GLN A 7 10.29 -2.15 7.12
C GLN A 7 8.99 -1.82 7.85
N VAL A 8 7.88 -1.88 7.12
CA VAL A 8 6.53 -1.64 7.65
C VAL A 8 5.76 -2.96 7.61
N PRO A 9 5.66 -3.69 8.73
CA PRO A 9 5.05 -5.02 8.76
C PRO A 9 3.52 -5.00 8.66
N ALA A 10 2.89 -3.90 9.05
CA ALA A 10 1.44 -3.68 8.97
C ALA A 10 1.14 -2.18 9.08
N PHE A 11 -0.06 -1.77 8.67
CA PHE A 11 -0.60 -0.43 8.92
C PHE A 11 -1.37 -0.44 10.25
N TYR A 12 -0.62 -0.40 11.37
CA TYR A 12 -1.16 -0.50 12.72
C TYR A 12 -1.53 0.88 13.28
N ARG A 13 -2.60 0.89 14.10
CA ARG A 13 -3.09 2.06 14.83
C ARG A 13 -3.75 1.62 16.13
N ASP A 14 -3.40 2.27 17.24
CA ASP A 14 -4.06 2.05 18.53
C ASP A 14 -5.33 2.89 18.61
N PHE A 15 -6.41 2.36 18.01
CA PHE A 15 -7.73 3.00 18.01
C PHE A 15 -8.30 3.20 19.42
N ARG A 16 -7.90 2.39 20.39
CA ARG A 16 -8.37 2.53 21.75
C ARG A 16 -7.77 3.75 22.40
N ALA A 17 -6.43 3.87 22.39
CA ALA A 17 -5.76 5.02 22.95
C ALA A 17 -6.20 6.33 22.26
N GLU A 18 -6.42 6.30 20.94
CA GLU A 18 -6.97 7.43 20.19
C GLU A 18 -8.38 7.80 20.67
N SER A 19 -9.29 6.82 20.83
CA SER A 19 -10.67 7.05 21.29
C SER A 19 -10.73 7.55 22.74
N GLU A 20 -9.74 7.23 23.55
CA GLU A 20 -9.56 7.73 24.92
C GLU A 20 -8.94 9.14 24.96
N GLY A 21 -8.67 9.75 23.78
CA GLY A 21 -8.14 11.12 23.63
C GLY A 21 -6.62 11.23 23.81
N SER A 22 -5.89 10.13 23.79
CA SER A 22 -4.42 10.16 23.80
C SER A 22 -3.94 10.83 22.50
N ARG A 23 -3.01 11.78 22.63
CA ARG A 23 -2.34 12.40 21.48
C ARG A 23 -1.09 11.65 21.06
N ASP A 24 -0.55 10.81 21.92
CA ASP A 24 0.62 9.96 21.65
C ASP A 24 0.22 8.50 21.77
N PHE A 25 -0.29 7.95 20.66
CA PHE A 25 -0.65 6.55 20.54
C PHE A 25 0.19 5.85 19.47
N THR A 26 0.31 4.54 19.57
CA THR A 26 1.07 3.73 18.63
C THR A 26 0.43 3.77 17.24
N SER A 27 1.18 4.23 16.25
CA SER A 27 0.73 4.30 14.85
C SER A 27 1.90 4.13 13.88
N THR A 28 1.63 3.54 12.73
CA THR A 28 2.62 3.36 11.65
C THR A 28 3.18 4.69 11.20
N THR A 29 2.32 5.67 10.95
CA THR A 29 2.72 7.00 10.46
C THR A 29 3.64 7.72 11.44
N ARG A 30 3.30 7.69 12.75
CA ARG A 30 4.12 8.27 13.81
C ARG A 30 5.51 7.63 13.85
N ASP A 31 5.55 6.30 13.83
CA ASP A 31 6.81 5.58 13.94
C ASP A 31 7.69 5.76 12.70
N VAL A 32 7.10 5.74 11.50
CA VAL A 32 7.82 6.01 10.26
C VAL A 32 8.34 7.46 10.22
N ARG A 33 7.55 8.46 10.64
CA ARG A 33 7.99 9.85 10.75
C ARG A 33 9.24 9.98 11.65
N ARG A 34 9.22 9.32 12.81
CA ARG A 34 10.37 9.31 13.73
C ARG A 34 11.60 8.65 13.08
N LEU A 35 11.42 7.49 12.44
CA LEU A 35 12.49 6.75 11.76
C LEU A 35 13.09 7.54 10.58
N ILE A 36 12.27 8.27 9.81
CA ILE A 36 12.74 9.18 8.77
C ILE A 36 13.68 10.22 9.37
N SER A 37 13.26 10.90 10.44
CA SER A 37 14.09 11.92 11.11
C SER A 37 15.42 11.35 11.59
N GLU A 38 15.43 10.14 12.18
CA GLU A 38 16.66 9.46 12.60
C GLU A 38 17.59 9.13 11.42
N LEU A 39 17.03 8.71 10.28
CA LEU A 39 17.78 8.37 9.09
C LEU A 39 18.33 9.61 8.38
N GLU A 40 17.58 10.70 8.32
CA GLU A 40 18.06 11.99 7.79
C GLU A 40 19.22 12.53 8.61
N GLY A 41 19.18 12.38 9.95
CA GLY A 41 20.31 12.68 10.83
C GLY A 41 21.58 11.89 10.49
N LYS A 42 21.44 10.71 9.85
CA LYS A 42 22.54 9.90 9.33
C LYS A 42 22.94 10.25 7.90
N ARG A 43 22.30 11.26 7.29
CA ARG A 43 22.55 11.74 5.93
C ARG A 43 22.42 10.63 4.89
N ILE A 44 21.21 10.08 4.78
CA ILE A 44 20.87 9.10 3.73
C ILE A 44 20.75 9.78 2.37
N ASP A 45 21.10 9.06 1.31
CA ASP A 45 20.99 9.49 -0.10
C ASP A 45 19.65 9.07 -0.71
N GLY A 46 18.93 8.14 -0.08
CA GLY A 46 17.61 7.64 -0.50
C GLY A 46 16.95 6.81 0.58
N LEU A 47 15.64 6.65 0.45
CA LEU A 47 14.80 5.90 1.39
C LEU A 47 14.08 4.76 0.66
N VAL A 48 14.03 3.61 1.31
CA VAL A 48 13.23 2.46 0.90
C VAL A 48 12.18 2.19 1.99
N ILE A 49 10.91 2.15 1.59
CA ILE A 49 9.81 1.62 2.41
C ILE A 49 9.56 0.18 1.97
N ASP A 50 9.77 -0.77 2.87
CA ASP A 50 9.60 -2.19 2.59
C ASP A 50 8.23 -2.67 3.10
N LEU A 51 7.33 -2.96 2.16
CA LEU A 51 5.97 -3.47 2.40
C LEU A 51 5.84 -4.96 2.06
N ARG A 52 6.92 -5.66 1.78
CA ARG A 52 6.85 -7.09 1.49
C ARG A 52 6.30 -7.85 2.69
N GLY A 53 5.34 -8.74 2.42
CA GLY A 53 4.63 -9.48 3.47
C GLY A 53 3.60 -8.66 4.25
N ASN A 54 3.35 -7.40 3.90
CA ASN A 54 2.41 -6.52 4.61
C ASN A 54 0.99 -6.66 4.04
N GLY A 55 0.13 -7.39 4.74
CA GLY A 55 -1.28 -7.61 4.36
C GLY A 55 -2.21 -6.38 4.52
N GLY A 56 -1.69 -5.21 4.86
CA GLY A 56 -2.48 -3.99 5.02
C GLY A 56 -2.72 -3.59 6.47
N GLY A 57 -3.90 -3.05 6.74
CA GLY A 57 -4.33 -2.56 8.05
C GLY A 57 -5.23 -1.34 7.96
N SER A 58 -4.94 -0.31 8.73
CA SER A 58 -5.75 0.90 8.82
C SER A 58 -5.70 1.74 7.54
N LEU A 59 -6.88 2.09 7.00
CA LEU A 59 -7.02 3.02 5.89
C LEU A 59 -6.46 4.40 6.26
N THR A 60 -6.77 4.88 7.47
CA THR A 60 -6.26 6.17 7.97
C THR A 60 -4.74 6.18 8.01
N GLU A 61 -4.11 5.08 8.41
CA GLU A 61 -2.64 5.00 8.42
C GLU A 61 -2.07 5.01 7.00
N ALA A 62 -2.72 4.35 6.02
CA ALA A 62 -2.27 4.41 4.62
C ALA A 62 -2.33 5.84 4.09
N THR A 63 -3.41 6.58 4.40
CA THR A 63 -3.58 7.98 4.01
C THR A 63 -2.54 8.87 4.66
N SER A 64 -2.42 8.82 5.99
CA SER A 64 -1.48 9.65 6.74
C SER A 64 -0.01 9.31 6.45
N LEU A 65 0.32 8.02 6.22
CA LEU A 65 1.67 7.63 5.82
C LEU A 65 2.03 8.19 4.44
N THR A 66 1.09 8.19 3.50
CA THR A 66 1.30 8.79 2.17
C THR A 66 1.60 10.28 2.29
N GLY A 67 0.93 10.99 3.19
CA GLY A 67 1.16 12.41 3.49
C GLY A 67 2.57 12.74 3.99
N LEU A 68 3.35 11.77 4.47
CA LEU A 68 4.76 12.04 4.77
C LEU A 68 5.60 12.30 3.51
N PHE A 69 5.09 11.96 2.33
CA PHE A 69 5.81 11.99 1.05
C PHE A 69 5.18 12.90 0.00
N ILE A 70 3.92 13.29 0.15
CA ILE A 70 3.22 14.26 -0.71
C ILE A 70 2.86 15.50 0.09
N ASP A 71 2.70 16.64 -0.56
CA ASP A 71 2.38 17.90 0.14
C ASP A 71 0.90 17.99 0.50
N GLU A 72 0.05 17.73 -0.48
CA GLU A 72 -1.40 17.69 -0.31
C GLU A 72 -2.06 16.87 -1.42
N GLY A 73 -3.30 16.48 -1.22
CA GLY A 73 -4.12 15.89 -2.26
C GLY A 73 -4.76 14.55 -1.90
N PRO A 74 -5.53 13.99 -2.84
CA PRO A 74 -6.20 12.72 -2.65
C PRO A 74 -5.19 11.57 -2.56
N VAL A 75 -5.49 10.60 -1.70
CA VAL A 75 -4.69 9.38 -1.55
C VAL A 75 -5.42 8.18 -2.12
N VAL A 76 -6.71 8.09 -1.85
CA VAL A 76 -7.58 7.00 -2.30
C VAL A 76 -9.02 7.48 -2.40
N GLN A 77 -9.80 6.84 -3.24
CA GLN A 77 -11.23 7.07 -3.38
C GLN A 77 -11.98 5.84 -2.89
N VAL A 78 -13.02 6.02 -2.08
CA VAL A 78 -13.82 4.93 -1.50
C VAL A 78 -15.24 5.05 -2.01
N LYS A 79 -15.76 4.01 -2.68
CA LYS A 79 -17.12 3.91 -3.20
C LYS A 79 -17.93 2.94 -2.33
N ASP A 80 -18.98 3.43 -1.71
CA ASP A 80 -19.90 2.61 -0.92
C ASP A 80 -20.87 1.79 -1.79
N ALA A 81 -21.67 0.93 -1.15
CA ALA A 81 -22.67 0.10 -1.82
C ALA A 81 -23.81 0.90 -2.49
N LEU A 82 -23.97 2.17 -2.16
CA LEU A 82 -24.96 3.08 -2.77
C LEU A 82 -24.36 3.86 -3.95
N GLY A 83 -23.06 3.66 -4.25
CA GLY A 83 -22.37 4.34 -5.32
C GLY A 83 -21.83 5.72 -4.95
N LYS A 84 -21.92 6.14 -3.69
CA LYS A 84 -21.33 7.39 -3.21
C LYS A 84 -19.81 7.22 -3.14
N VAL A 85 -19.09 8.16 -3.74
CA VAL A 85 -17.60 8.20 -3.71
C VAL A 85 -17.15 9.26 -2.72
N GLU A 86 -16.34 8.85 -1.76
CA GLU A 86 -15.61 9.71 -0.84
C GLU A 86 -14.12 9.70 -1.22
N VAL A 87 -13.49 10.86 -1.14
CA VAL A 87 -12.06 11.01 -1.45
C VAL A 87 -11.32 11.22 -0.15
N GLU A 88 -10.49 10.26 0.20
CA GLU A 88 -9.60 10.37 1.35
C GLU A 88 -8.36 11.18 0.96
N VAL A 89 -8.10 12.20 1.75
CA VAL A 89 -6.97 13.13 1.55
C VAL A 89 -6.00 13.05 2.73
N ASP A 90 -4.77 13.45 2.50
CA ASP A 90 -3.82 13.63 3.60
C ASP A 90 -4.34 14.69 4.58
N PRO A 91 -4.45 14.38 5.89
CA PRO A 91 -4.92 15.33 6.89
C PRO A 91 -3.88 16.39 7.30
N ASP A 92 -2.60 16.13 7.07
CA ASP A 92 -1.47 16.98 7.51
C ASP A 92 -0.72 17.53 6.30
N PRO A 93 -0.84 18.83 5.97
CA PRO A 93 -0.08 19.41 4.86
C PRO A 93 1.42 19.43 5.14
N GLY A 94 2.20 19.27 4.08
CA GLY A 94 3.66 19.36 4.12
C GLY A 94 4.38 18.03 4.05
N VAL A 95 5.47 18.01 3.28
CA VAL A 95 6.29 16.81 3.03
C VAL A 95 7.31 16.63 4.15
N VAL A 96 7.35 15.45 4.75
CA VAL A 96 8.38 15.08 5.75
C VAL A 96 9.66 14.61 5.06
N TYR A 97 9.55 13.84 3.99
CA TYR A 97 10.71 13.37 3.22
C TYR A 97 10.54 13.65 1.73
N SER A 98 11.41 14.51 1.18
CA SER A 98 11.38 14.91 -0.23
C SER A 98 12.47 14.25 -1.09
N GLY A 99 13.38 13.46 -0.50
CA GLY A 99 14.47 12.78 -1.19
C GLY A 99 14.00 11.61 -2.08
N PRO A 100 14.94 10.90 -2.73
CA PRO A 100 14.65 9.71 -3.54
C PRO A 100 13.96 8.63 -2.73
N LEU A 101 12.84 8.10 -3.26
CA LEU A 101 11.98 7.12 -2.60
C LEU A 101 11.77 5.89 -3.48
N ALA A 102 11.93 4.70 -2.88
CA ALA A 102 11.49 3.44 -3.46
C ALA A 102 10.57 2.70 -2.47
N VAL A 103 9.61 1.96 -3.00
CA VAL A 103 8.71 1.09 -2.22
C VAL A 103 8.91 -0.34 -2.71
N LEU A 104 9.26 -1.24 -1.80
CA LEU A 104 9.32 -2.67 -2.09
C LEU A 104 7.98 -3.31 -1.81
N VAL A 105 7.49 -4.07 -2.77
CA VAL A 105 6.22 -4.81 -2.68
C VAL A 105 6.40 -6.26 -3.13
N ASP A 106 5.54 -7.13 -2.64
CA ASP A 106 5.41 -8.51 -3.09
C ASP A 106 3.93 -8.91 -3.21
N ARG A 107 3.69 -10.15 -3.61
CA ARG A 107 2.35 -10.73 -3.76
C ARG A 107 1.52 -10.74 -2.48
N ASN A 108 2.14 -10.57 -1.30
CA ASN A 108 1.46 -10.52 0.00
C ASN A 108 1.18 -9.07 0.44
N SER A 109 1.72 -8.08 -0.28
CA SER A 109 1.38 -6.67 -0.05
C SER A 109 -0.07 -6.44 -0.46
N ALA A 110 -0.96 -6.14 0.51
CA ALA A 110 -2.39 -6.09 0.26
C ALA A 110 -3.07 -4.86 0.88
N SER A 111 -4.24 -4.46 0.32
CA SER A 111 -5.16 -3.48 0.95
C SER A 111 -4.48 -2.13 1.21
N ALA A 112 -4.26 -1.72 2.48
CA ALA A 112 -3.59 -0.46 2.84
C ALA A 112 -2.20 -0.32 2.21
N SER A 113 -1.45 -1.43 2.04
CA SER A 113 -0.17 -1.44 1.31
C SER A 113 -0.35 -1.05 -0.15
N GLU A 114 -1.43 -1.52 -0.78
CA GLU A 114 -1.76 -1.21 -2.18
C GLU A 114 -2.23 0.23 -2.34
N ILE A 115 -2.93 0.77 -1.34
CA ILE A 115 -3.32 2.18 -1.29
C ILE A 115 -2.08 3.07 -1.26
N PHE A 116 -1.16 2.82 -0.34
CA PHE A 116 0.09 3.57 -0.22
C PHE A 116 0.94 3.45 -1.50
N ALA A 117 1.25 2.23 -1.93
CA ALA A 117 2.08 2.00 -3.11
C ALA A 117 1.45 2.61 -4.38
N GLY A 118 0.13 2.43 -4.55
CA GLY A 118 -0.64 3.01 -5.65
C GLY A 118 -0.61 4.54 -5.67
N ALA A 119 -0.75 5.18 -4.51
CA ALA A 119 -0.67 6.64 -4.42
C ALA A 119 0.74 7.15 -4.76
N ILE A 120 1.80 6.56 -4.17
CA ILE A 120 3.20 6.92 -4.48
C ILE A 120 3.48 6.80 -5.98
N GLN A 121 3.00 5.73 -6.63
CA GLN A 121 3.13 5.50 -8.07
C GLN A 121 2.35 6.51 -8.90
N ASP A 122 1.08 6.74 -8.59
CA ASP A 122 0.21 7.66 -9.33
C ASP A 122 0.74 9.11 -9.31
N TYR A 123 1.25 9.54 -8.16
CA TYR A 123 1.91 10.84 -8.03
C TYR A 123 3.27 10.90 -8.74
N GLY A 124 3.88 9.76 -9.08
CA GLY A 124 5.26 9.71 -9.55
C GLY A 124 6.26 10.17 -8.48
N ARG A 125 5.88 10.01 -7.20
CA ARG A 125 6.68 10.46 -6.04
C ARG A 125 7.86 9.53 -5.76
N GLY A 126 7.74 8.28 -6.10
CA GLY A 126 8.75 7.24 -5.92
C GLY A 126 8.55 6.12 -6.91
N ILE A 127 9.40 5.11 -6.84
CA ILE A 127 9.34 3.91 -7.69
C ILE A 127 8.85 2.71 -6.89
N ILE A 128 8.00 1.90 -7.51
CA ILE A 128 7.53 0.64 -6.94
C ILE A 128 8.35 -0.49 -7.53
N ILE A 129 8.93 -1.31 -6.66
CA ILE A 129 9.86 -2.39 -7.07
C ILE A 129 9.40 -3.71 -6.44
N GLY A 130 9.42 -4.79 -7.19
CA GLY A 130 9.16 -6.14 -6.68
C GLY A 130 8.22 -6.95 -7.54
N GLU A 131 7.19 -7.54 -6.94
CA GLU A 131 6.18 -8.36 -7.58
C GLU A 131 4.84 -7.62 -7.62
N PRO A 132 3.89 -7.98 -8.53
CA PRO A 132 2.52 -7.50 -8.46
C PRO A 132 1.91 -7.81 -7.09
N THR A 133 1.19 -6.85 -6.51
CA THR A 133 0.60 -6.99 -5.18
C THR A 133 -0.64 -7.89 -5.18
N PHE A 134 -1.22 -8.15 -4.02
CA PHE A 134 -2.29 -9.13 -3.81
C PHE A 134 -3.56 -8.91 -4.64
N GLY A 135 -3.95 -7.64 -4.85
CA GLY A 135 -5.15 -7.29 -5.62
C GLY A 135 -6.41 -7.15 -4.79
N LYS A 136 -6.33 -6.79 -3.51
CA LYS A 136 -7.50 -6.56 -2.67
C LYS A 136 -7.94 -5.10 -2.78
N GLY A 137 -9.06 -4.86 -3.46
CA GLY A 137 -9.67 -3.54 -3.65
C GLY A 137 -10.92 -3.28 -2.78
N THR A 138 -11.13 -4.07 -1.70
CA THR A 138 -12.34 -3.98 -0.87
C THR A 138 -12.04 -3.45 0.52
N VAL A 139 -12.98 -2.67 1.07
CA VAL A 139 -13.00 -2.21 2.47
C VAL A 139 -13.95 -3.08 3.25
N GLN A 140 -13.47 -3.69 4.32
CA GLN A 140 -14.23 -4.58 5.19
C GLN A 140 -14.39 -3.97 6.58
N THR A 141 -15.54 -4.24 7.22
CA THR A 141 -15.79 -3.90 8.61
C THR A 141 -16.10 -5.16 9.41
N LEU A 142 -15.90 -5.06 10.72
CA LEU A 142 -16.30 -6.09 11.69
C LEU A 142 -17.55 -5.60 12.43
N ILE A 143 -18.65 -6.32 12.23
CA ILE A 143 -19.92 -6.05 12.91
C ILE A 143 -20.01 -6.98 14.11
N ASP A 144 -20.09 -6.42 15.31
CA ASP A 144 -20.32 -7.16 16.55
C ASP A 144 -21.77 -7.61 16.62
N LEU A 145 -22.01 -8.92 16.53
CA LEU A 145 -23.35 -9.50 16.52
C LEU A 145 -24.06 -9.38 17.87
N ASN A 146 -23.33 -9.25 18.96
CA ASN A 146 -23.91 -9.08 20.30
C ASN A 146 -24.74 -7.79 20.44
N ARG A 147 -24.58 -6.83 19.53
CA ARG A 147 -25.37 -5.60 19.49
C ARG A 147 -26.80 -5.81 18.99
N TYR A 148 -27.07 -6.90 18.30
CA TYR A 148 -28.35 -7.14 17.59
C TYR A 148 -29.22 -8.19 18.26
N VAL A 149 -28.69 -8.95 19.19
CA VAL A 149 -29.39 -10.02 19.88
C VAL A 149 -29.26 -9.81 21.39
N ALA A 150 -30.41 -9.63 22.06
CA ALA A 150 -30.45 -9.71 23.52
C ALA A 150 -30.34 -11.17 23.92
N GLY A 151 -29.14 -11.63 24.27
CA GLY A 151 -28.85 -13.02 24.59
C GLY A 151 -28.40 -13.20 26.03
N ASP A 152 -28.40 -14.43 26.48
CA ASP A 152 -28.08 -14.87 27.84
C ASP A 152 -26.57 -14.87 28.15
N GLY A 153 -25.78 -14.01 27.49
CA GLY A 153 -24.35 -13.83 27.75
C GLY A 153 -23.42 -14.70 26.89
N GLU A 154 -23.93 -15.40 25.89
CA GLU A 154 -23.09 -16.05 24.88
C GLU A 154 -22.49 -15.02 23.92
N ASP A 155 -21.16 -15.12 23.67
CA ASP A 155 -20.52 -14.30 22.63
C ASP A 155 -20.88 -14.82 21.24
N LEU A 156 -21.71 -14.06 20.52
CA LEU A 156 -22.15 -14.36 19.15
C LEU A 156 -21.05 -14.09 18.10
N GLY A 157 -19.90 -13.53 18.51
CA GLY A 157 -18.81 -13.23 17.64
C GLY A 157 -19.03 -11.99 16.76
N ARG A 158 -18.25 -11.92 15.68
CA ARG A 158 -18.23 -10.77 14.76
C ARG A 158 -18.36 -11.23 13.33
N LEU A 159 -19.21 -10.53 12.57
CA LEU A 159 -19.35 -10.71 11.13
C LEU A 159 -18.37 -9.77 10.40
N ARG A 160 -17.51 -10.33 9.54
CA ARG A 160 -16.72 -9.55 8.61
C ARG A 160 -17.53 -9.33 7.32
N LEU A 161 -17.76 -8.07 6.97
CA LEU A 161 -18.59 -7.71 5.82
C LEU A 161 -17.86 -6.67 4.95
N THR A 162 -17.89 -6.86 3.63
CA THR A 162 -17.44 -5.86 2.66
C THR A 162 -18.48 -4.74 2.58
N MET A 163 -18.04 -3.50 2.82
CA MET A 163 -18.89 -2.32 2.87
C MET A 163 -18.65 -1.35 1.72
N ALA A 164 -17.47 -1.37 1.13
CA ALA A 164 -17.08 -0.46 0.07
C ALA A 164 -15.95 -1.05 -0.78
N GLU A 165 -15.70 -0.42 -1.91
CA GLU A 165 -14.52 -0.66 -2.76
C GLU A 165 -13.64 0.59 -2.71
N PHE A 166 -12.32 0.40 -2.82
CA PHE A 166 -11.42 1.52 -2.97
C PHE A 166 -10.78 1.55 -4.35
N PHE A 167 -10.48 2.77 -4.78
CA PHE A 167 -9.92 3.08 -6.07
C PHE A 167 -8.72 4.00 -5.92
N ARG A 168 -7.73 3.81 -6.76
CA ARG A 168 -6.57 4.70 -6.85
C ARG A 168 -7.03 6.11 -7.23
N VAL A 169 -6.18 7.10 -7.01
CA VAL A 169 -6.45 8.48 -7.43
C VAL A 169 -6.58 8.59 -8.96
N SER A 170 -5.93 7.71 -9.71
CA SER A 170 -6.08 7.54 -11.16
C SER A 170 -7.41 6.91 -11.60
N GLY A 171 -8.23 6.45 -10.66
CA GLY A 171 -9.58 5.92 -10.89
C GLY A 171 -9.68 4.41 -11.06
N GLY A 172 -8.59 3.68 -11.24
CA GLY A 172 -8.60 2.22 -11.33
C GLY A 172 -8.67 1.56 -9.95
N SER A 173 -9.40 0.44 -9.81
CA SER A 173 -9.33 -0.40 -8.60
C SER A 173 -8.05 -1.23 -8.57
N THR A 174 -7.59 -1.59 -7.37
CA THR A 174 -6.57 -2.64 -7.20
C THR A 174 -7.17 -4.04 -7.21
N GLN A 175 -8.51 -4.16 -7.17
CA GLN A 175 -9.21 -5.44 -7.16
C GLN A 175 -8.75 -6.36 -8.29
N LEU A 176 -8.37 -7.60 -7.99
CA LEU A 176 -7.84 -8.63 -8.87
C LEU A 176 -6.48 -8.34 -9.52
N LYS A 177 -6.11 -7.07 -9.70
CA LYS A 177 -4.89 -6.68 -10.45
C LYS A 177 -3.73 -6.32 -9.54
N GLY A 178 -4.03 -5.76 -8.36
CA GLY A 178 -3.02 -5.20 -7.49
C GLY A 178 -2.40 -3.91 -8.04
N VAL A 179 -1.25 -3.57 -7.49
CA VAL A 179 -0.33 -2.54 -7.99
C VAL A 179 0.77 -3.27 -8.76
N GLU A 180 0.87 -3.01 -10.06
CA GLU A 180 1.99 -3.51 -10.87
C GLU A 180 3.24 -2.67 -10.56
N PRO A 181 4.37 -3.30 -10.20
CA PRO A 181 5.61 -2.57 -9.95
C PRO A 181 6.14 -1.86 -11.19
N ASP A 182 6.74 -0.69 -11.00
CA ASP A 182 7.48 0.00 -12.06
C ASP A 182 8.73 -0.80 -12.49
N ILE A 183 9.34 -1.49 -11.52
CA ILE A 183 10.45 -2.42 -11.75
C ILE A 183 10.04 -3.80 -11.23
N LEU A 184 9.69 -4.68 -12.16
CA LEU A 184 9.39 -6.06 -11.86
C LEU A 184 10.67 -6.85 -11.59
N LEU A 185 10.72 -7.57 -10.48
CA LEU A 185 11.81 -8.48 -10.17
C LEU A 185 11.41 -9.91 -10.50
N PRO A 186 12.35 -10.76 -11.00
CA PRO A 186 12.09 -12.17 -11.20
C PRO A 186 11.75 -12.88 -9.89
N THR A 187 10.75 -13.75 -9.93
CA THR A 187 10.32 -14.59 -8.79
C THR A 187 10.32 -16.06 -9.18
N ALA A 188 10.49 -16.96 -8.21
CA ALA A 188 10.46 -18.41 -8.43
C ALA A 188 9.06 -19.03 -8.39
N GLU A 189 8.05 -18.26 -8.00
CA GLU A 189 6.72 -18.80 -7.79
C GLU A 189 5.74 -18.39 -8.88
N TYR A 190 4.93 -19.35 -9.33
CA TYR A 190 3.86 -19.12 -10.28
C TYR A 190 2.77 -18.23 -9.66
N LEU A 191 2.50 -17.07 -10.25
CA LEU A 191 1.55 -16.08 -9.73
C LEU A 191 0.08 -16.46 -9.94
N ALA A 192 -0.21 -17.52 -10.73
CA ALA A 192 -1.56 -17.83 -11.17
C ALA A 192 -2.54 -18.17 -10.03
N ASP A 193 -2.04 -18.79 -8.96
CA ASP A 193 -2.86 -19.27 -7.85
C ASP A 193 -2.71 -18.42 -6.57
N HIS A 194 -2.34 -17.15 -6.72
CA HIS A 194 -2.15 -16.23 -5.61
C HIS A 194 -2.93 -14.94 -5.79
N GLY A 195 -3.26 -14.30 -4.65
CA GLY A 195 -3.95 -13.03 -4.61
C GLY A 195 -5.47 -13.15 -4.63
N GLU A 196 -6.13 -12.01 -4.71
CA GLU A 196 -7.59 -11.91 -4.66
C GLU A 196 -8.28 -12.73 -5.75
N ARG A 197 -7.63 -12.86 -6.93
CA ARG A 197 -8.15 -13.63 -8.07
C ARG A 197 -8.28 -15.13 -7.80
N SER A 198 -7.56 -15.65 -6.79
CA SER A 198 -7.60 -17.08 -6.40
C SER A 198 -8.68 -17.39 -5.37
N LEU A 199 -9.38 -16.38 -4.85
CA LEU A 199 -10.45 -16.55 -3.87
C LEU A 199 -11.76 -16.98 -4.57
N ASP A 200 -12.63 -17.66 -3.81
CA ASP A 200 -13.98 -17.98 -4.28
C ASP A 200 -14.81 -16.70 -4.42
N ASN A 201 -15.40 -16.49 -5.59
CA ASN A 201 -16.31 -15.37 -5.89
C ASN A 201 -15.73 -13.96 -5.59
N PRO A 202 -14.54 -13.61 -6.07
CA PRO A 202 -14.01 -12.28 -5.87
C PRO A 202 -14.85 -11.25 -6.63
N LEU A 203 -14.94 -10.02 -6.11
CA LEU A 203 -15.59 -8.94 -6.84
C LEU A 203 -14.82 -8.64 -8.15
N PRO A 204 -15.51 -8.27 -9.23
CA PRO A 204 -14.86 -7.92 -10.48
C PRO A 204 -14.05 -6.63 -10.34
N TRP A 205 -13.05 -6.47 -11.18
CA TRP A 205 -12.34 -5.19 -11.33
C TRP A 205 -13.26 -4.10 -11.86
N ASP A 206 -13.18 -2.91 -11.29
CA ASP A 206 -13.96 -1.74 -11.72
C ASP A 206 -13.08 -0.48 -11.76
N SER A 207 -13.61 0.61 -12.30
CA SER A 207 -12.98 1.91 -12.35
C SER A 207 -14.00 3.04 -12.17
N ILE A 208 -13.53 4.14 -11.60
CA ILE A 208 -14.33 5.36 -11.43
C ILE A 208 -13.58 6.55 -12.03
N ARG A 209 -14.20 7.72 -12.02
CA ARG A 209 -13.57 8.94 -12.49
C ARG A 209 -12.31 9.25 -11.66
N PRO A 210 -11.16 9.57 -12.29
CA PRO A 210 -9.96 10.00 -11.59
C PRO A 210 -10.23 11.21 -10.68
N ALA A 211 -9.63 11.21 -9.50
CA ALA A 211 -9.57 12.40 -8.65
C ALA A 211 -8.67 13.47 -9.28
N ARG A 212 -8.80 14.71 -8.82
CA ARG A 212 -7.90 15.78 -9.26
C ARG A 212 -6.62 15.76 -8.43
N TYR A 213 -5.49 15.47 -9.05
CA TYR A 213 -4.18 15.49 -8.40
C TYR A 213 -3.11 15.94 -9.38
N THR A 214 -1.94 16.36 -8.87
CA THR A 214 -0.82 16.80 -9.68
C THR A 214 0.35 15.84 -9.55
N LYS A 215 0.83 15.30 -10.67
CA LYS A 215 2.03 14.44 -10.69
C LYS A 215 3.29 15.25 -10.38
N VAL A 216 4.17 14.68 -9.59
CA VAL A 216 5.45 15.30 -9.19
C VAL A 216 6.58 14.98 -10.16
N SER A 217 6.53 13.84 -10.85
CA SER A 217 7.48 13.38 -11.89
C SER A 217 8.96 13.58 -11.54
N LEU A 218 9.41 13.02 -10.41
CA LEU A 218 10.78 13.15 -9.92
C LEU A 218 11.77 12.11 -10.48
N VAL A 219 11.30 11.14 -11.28
CA VAL A 219 12.05 9.90 -11.54
C VAL A 219 12.30 9.70 -13.04
N ASP A 220 13.56 9.50 -13.44
CA ASP A 220 13.93 8.98 -14.76
C ASP A 220 13.67 7.47 -14.84
N MET A 221 12.44 7.11 -15.18
CA MET A 221 12.03 5.70 -15.27
C MET A 221 12.79 4.91 -16.32
N GLN A 222 13.14 5.51 -17.45
CA GLN A 222 13.82 4.80 -18.53
C GLN A 222 15.23 4.36 -18.10
N GLY A 223 16.02 5.26 -17.55
CA GLY A 223 17.37 4.94 -17.07
C GLY A 223 17.36 3.90 -15.94
N LEU A 224 16.35 3.97 -15.05
CA LEU A 224 16.20 2.99 -13.96
C LEU A 224 15.83 1.60 -14.47
N LEU A 225 14.93 1.50 -15.44
CA LEU A 225 14.53 0.23 -16.05
C LEU A 225 15.70 -0.44 -16.80
N GLU A 226 16.45 0.33 -17.58
CA GLU A 226 17.64 -0.14 -18.29
C GLU A 226 18.70 -0.66 -17.30
N GLY A 227 19.03 0.11 -16.28
CA GLY A 227 19.96 -0.28 -15.24
C GLY A 227 19.51 -1.49 -14.43
N SER A 228 18.21 -1.64 -14.18
CA SER A 228 17.64 -2.83 -13.52
C SER A 228 17.80 -4.07 -14.39
N ARG A 229 17.44 -4.00 -15.67
CA ARG A 229 17.59 -5.12 -16.62
C ARG A 229 19.02 -5.59 -16.72
N GLU A 230 19.98 -4.66 -16.77
CA GLU A 230 21.40 -5.02 -16.79
C GLU A 230 21.85 -5.75 -15.52
N ARG A 231 21.40 -5.31 -14.33
CA ARG A 231 21.73 -5.98 -13.06
C ARG A 231 21.10 -7.37 -13.00
N VAL A 232 19.84 -7.51 -13.34
CA VAL A 232 19.14 -8.80 -13.40
C VAL A 232 19.83 -9.76 -14.37
N ALA A 233 20.26 -9.28 -15.55
CA ALA A 233 20.95 -10.10 -16.54
C ALA A 233 22.34 -10.60 -16.07
N ARG A 234 22.98 -9.90 -15.14
CA ARG A 234 24.31 -10.25 -14.62
C ARG A 234 24.27 -11.02 -13.31
N ASP A 235 23.15 -10.99 -12.60
CA ASP A 235 23.01 -11.64 -11.29
C ASP A 235 22.69 -13.14 -11.46
N PRO A 236 23.55 -14.05 -10.95
CA PRO A 236 23.33 -15.50 -11.08
C PRO A 236 22.06 -15.98 -10.38
N GLY A 237 21.64 -15.33 -9.27
CA GLY A 237 20.42 -15.67 -8.55
C GLY A 237 19.19 -15.37 -9.38
N PHE A 238 19.10 -14.18 -9.97
CA PHE A 238 18.01 -13.84 -10.88
C PHE A 238 17.98 -14.71 -12.13
N GLN A 239 19.15 -15.05 -12.70
CA GLN A 239 19.20 -15.96 -13.85
C GLN A 239 18.71 -17.37 -13.52
N MET A 240 18.99 -17.85 -12.32
CA MET A 240 18.47 -19.12 -11.83
C MET A 240 16.94 -19.09 -11.67
N LEU A 241 16.37 -18.01 -11.10
CA LEU A 241 14.94 -17.81 -10.98
C LEU A 241 14.25 -17.80 -12.35
N ILE A 242 14.78 -17.03 -13.32
CA ILE A 242 14.25 -16.96 -14.68
C ILE A 242 14.30 -18.33 -15.38
N ALA A 243 15.35 -19.11 -15.14
CA ALA A 243 15.47 -20.44 -15.70
C ALA A 243 14.43 -21.42 -15.10
N SER A 244 14.09 -21.29 -13.82
CA SER A 244 13.11 -22.15 -13.14
C SER A 244 11.67 -21.90 -13.60
N GLU A 245 11.33 -20.71 -14.07
CA GLU A 245 10.00 -20.39 -14.62
C GLU A 245 9.74 -21.05 -16.00
N ARG A 246 10.77 -21.58 -16.64
CA ARG A 246 10.64 -22.20 -17.99
C ARG A 246 10.45 -23.71 -17.96
N ILE A 247 10.38 -24.31 -16.79
CA ILE A 247 10.17 -25.74 -16.58
C ILE A 247 8.71 -26.00 -16.18
#